data_584009f974e31bee1ef01ba9194a8ad4
#
_entry.id   584009f974e31bee1ef01ba9194a8ad4
#
_cell.length_a   1.000
_cell.length_b   1.000
_cell.length_c   1.000
_cell.angle_alpha   90.00
_cell.angle_beta   90.00
_cell.angle_gamma   90.00
#
_symmetry.space_group_name_H-M   'P 1'
#
loop_
_entity.id
_entity.type
_entity.pdbx_description
1 polymer ?
#
loop_
_entity_poly.entity_id
_entity_poly.type
_entity_poly.pdbx_seq_one_letter_code
_entity_poly.pdbx_strand_id
1 'polypeptide(L)'
;GPEIAVASTKAFLTQITATFLVGLFLAQVRGAMFEDEIRGVLAELDDMPRQVDLVLDTAEPIRELARSLASARSVLFLGRHVGYPVALEGALKLKELAYMHAEGFAAGELKHGPIALIEEGIPVIVIVPSPKGRAVLHDKIVSNIQEVRARGAQVIAIAEEGDESIVPFADHIIRIPAVPTLMQPLVAVVPLQIFACEMATGKGHDVDQPRNLAKSVTVE
;
A
#
# COMPACT_ATOMS: atom_id res chain seq x y z
N GLY A 1 -21.80 4.36 -2.14
CA GLY A 1 -22.73 3.25 -2.28
C GLY A 1 -22.29 2.01 -1.50
N PRO A 2 -23.09 0.94 -1.44
CA PRO A 2 -22.70 -0.28 -0.72
C PRO A 2 -21.47 -0.93 -1.37
N GLU A 3 -20.67 -1.60 -0.57
CA GLU A 3 -19.58 -2.45 -1.04
C GLU A 3 -20.15 -3.85 -1.28
N ILE A 4 -20.06 -4.31 -2.53
CA ILE A 4 -20.65 -5.59 -2.96
C ILE A 4 -19.69 -6.73 -2.67
N ALA A 5 -18.40 -6.53 -2.99
CA ALA A 5 -17.35 -7.50 -2.72
C ALA A 5 -17.12 -7.70 -1.20
N VAL A 6 -16.71 -8.91 -0.83
CA VAL A 6 -16.38 -9.23 0.56
C VAL A 6 -15.12 -8.49 1.01
N ALA A 7 -14.07 -8.50 0.19
CA ALA A 7 -12.83 -7.78 0.49
C ALA A 7 -13.05 -6.27 0.52
N SER A 8 -12.56 -5.62 1.56
CA SER A 8 -12.68 -4.17 1.72
C SER A 8 -11.77 -3.44 0.73
N THR A 9 -12.35 -2.53 -0.05
CA THR A 9 -11.64 -1.66 -0.99
C THR A 9 -11.94 -0.19 -0.69
N LYS A 10 -13.03 0.35 -1.25
CA LYS A 10 -13.46 1.73 -0.95
C LYS A 10 -13.78 1.94 0.53
N ALA A 11 -14.29 0.90 1.23
CA ALA A 11 -14.58 1.01 2.66
C ALA A 11 -13.31 1.25 3.47
N PHE A 12 -12.18 0.64 3.12
CA PHE A 12 -10.88 0.92 3.74
C PHE A 12 -10.48 2.40 3.58
N LEU A 13 -10.58 2.94 2.35
CA LEU A 13 -10.28 4.35 2.08
C LEU A 13 -11.18 5.31 2.87
N THR A 14 -12.49 5.03 2.90
CA THR A 14 -13.45 5.86 3.62
C THR A 14 -13.28 5.77 5.14
N GLN A 15 -12.86 4.63 5.69
CA GLN A 15 -12.54 4.48 7.11
C GLN A 15 -11.31 5.31 7.49
N ILE A 16 -10.25 5.29 6.66
CA ILE A 16 -9.08 6.17 6.87
C ILE A 16 -9.52 7.63 6.84
N THR A 17 -10.31 8.03 5.85
CA THR A 17 -10.82 9.40 5.72
C THR A 17 -11.64 9.81 6.95
N ALA A 18 -12.55 8.97 7.41
CA ALA A 18 -13.36 9.24 8.60
C ALA A 18 -12.49 9.39 9.86
N THR A 19 -11.51 8.50 10.04
CA THR A 19 -10.57 8.57 11.17
C THR A 19 -9.73 9.85 11.10
N PHE A 20 -9.33 10.26 9.91
CA PHE A 20 -8.59 11.50 9.67
C PHE A 20 -9.42 12.73 10.07
N LEU A 21 -10.70 12.77 9.66
CA LEU A 21 -11.63 13.86 10.03
C LEU A 21 -11.86 13.92 11.55
N VAL A 22 -11.98 12.77 12.22
CA VAL A 22 -12.05 12.71 13.69
C VAL A 22 -10.76 13.29 14.32
N GLY A 23 -9.60 12.95 13.76
CA GLY A 23 -8.32 13.51 14.22
C GLY A 23 -8.25 15.04 14.07
N LEU A 24 -8.72 15.59 12.95
CA LEU A 24 -8.79 17.04 12.72
C LEU A 24 -9.76 17.73 13.69
N PHE A 25 -10.93 17.14 13.91
CA PHE A 25 -11.89 17.65 14.88
C PHE A 25 -11.31 17.70 16.29
N LEU A 26 -10.63 16.63 16.72
CA LEU A 26 -9.99 16.60 18.03
C LEU A 26 -8.83 17.61 18.13
N ALA A 27 -8.06 17.81 17.06
CA ALA A 27 -7.01 18.82 17.02
C ALA A 27 -7.57 20.23 17.18
N GLN A 28 -8.69 20.52 16.52
CA GLN A 28 -9.40 21.80 16.64
C GLN A 28 -9.92 22.04 18.07
N VAL A 29 -10.62 21.06 18.62
CA VAL A 29 -11.20 21.15 19.99
C VAL A 29 -10.13 21.35 21.05
N ARG A 30 -8.96 20.75 20.85
CA ARG A 30 -7.81 20.88 21.76
C ARG A 30 -6.95 22.13 21.52
N GLY A 31 -7.27 22.95 20.51
CA GLY A 31 -6.47 24.11 20.13
C GLY A 31 -5.07 23.76 19.60
N ALA A 32 -4.90 22.52 19.10
CA ALA A 32 -3.63 22.05 18.50
C ALA A 32 -3.50 22.44 17.02
N MET A 33 -4.61 22.77 16.37
CA MET A 33 -4.66 23.32 15.01
C MET A 33 -5.74 24.41 14.95
N PHE A 34 -5.48 25.44 14.17
CA PHE A 34 -6.39 26.56 13.98
C PHE A 34 -7.19 26.41 12.67
N GLU A 35 -8.22 27.23 12.53
CA GLU A 35 -9.20 27.14 11.44
C GLU A 35 -8.55 27.15 10.04
N ASP A 36 -7.57 28.04 9.81
CA ASP A 36 -6.93 28.16 8.50
C ASP A 36 -6.07 26.93 8.17
N GLU A 37 -5.38 26.34 9.16
CA GLU A 37 -4.60 25.11 9.00
C GLU A 37 -5.53 23.94 8.68
N ILE A 38 -6.65 23.81 9.41
CA ILE A 38 -7.64 22.78 9.18
C ILE A 38 -8.25 22.92 7.79
N ARG A 39 -8.59 24.15 7.38
CA ARG A 39 -9.13 24.41 6.04
C ARG A 39 -8.16 24.01 4.94
N GLY A 40 -6.86 24.27 5.11
CA GLY A 40 -5.82 23.79 4.18
C GLY A 40 -5.78 22.27 4.06
N VAL A 41 -5.79 21.57 5.19
CA VAL A 41 -5.80 20.10 5.21
C VAL A 41 -7.08 19.52 4.61
N LEU A 42 -8.24 20.13 4.85
CA LEU A 42 -9.51 19.69 4.25
C LEU A 42 -9.52 19.89 2.74
N ALA A 43 -8.92 20.97 2.22
CA ALA A 43 -8.78 21.19 0.78
C ALA A 43 -7.89 20.12 0.12
N GLU A 44 -6.80 19.70 0.78
CA GLU A 44 -5.95 18.59 0.33
C GLU A 44 -6.73 17.26 0.35
N LEU A 45 -7.52 17.01 1.38
CA LEU A 45 -8.34 15.80 1.49
C LEU A 45 -9.45 15.77 0.41
N ASP A 46 -10.04 16.91 0.09
CA ASP A 46 -11.08 17.05 -0.96
C ASP A 46 -10.52 16.76 -2.36
N ASP A 47 -9.21 16.95 -2.57
CA ASP A 47 -8.51 16.61 -3.82
C ASP A 47 -8.16 15.11 -3.94
N MET A 48 -8.26 14.32 -2.86
CA MET A 48 -7.87 12.90 -2.90
C MET A 48 -8.59 12.05 -3.95
N PRO A 49 -9.88 12.23 -4.27
CA PRO A 49 -10.51 11.50 -5.37
C PRO A 49 -9.75 11.68 -6.71
N ARG A 50 -9.34 12.91 -7.03
CA ARG A 50 -8.55 13.18 -8.23
C ARG A 50 -7.17 12.50 -8.17
N GLN A 51 -6.53 12.47 -7.01
CA GLN A 51 -5.25 11.78 -6.84
C GLN A 51 -5.40 10.26 -7.01
N VAL A 52 -6.51 9.69 -6.56
CA VAL A 52 -6.84 8.27 -6.79
C VAL A 52 -7.08 7.99 -8.27
N ASP A 53 -7.79 8.86 -8.98
CA ASP A 53 -8.02 8.71 -10.42
C ASP A 53 -6.70 8.68 -11.19
N LEU A 54 -5.71 9.51 -10.84
CA LEU A 54 -4.38 9.48 -11.45
C LEU A 54 -3.68 8.11 -11.26
N VAL A 55 -3.88 7.46 -10.11
CA VAL A 55 -3.36 6.10 -9.90
C VAL A 55 -4.10 5.08 -10.75
N LEU A 56 -5.42 5.22 -10.89
CA LEU A 56 -6.25 4.32 -11.70
C LEU A 56 -5.87 4.41 -13.19
N ASP A 57 -5.46 5.57 -13.68
CA ASP A 57 -4.98 5.76 -15.05
C ASP A 57 -3.71 4.94 -15.34
N THR A 58 -2.95 4.55 -14.31
CA THR A 58 -1.75 3.71 -14.42
C THR A 58 -2.03 2.22 -14.10
N ALA A 59 -3.28 1.78 -14.11
CA ALA A 59 -3.65 0.44 -13.68
C ALA A 59 -3.08 -0.69 -14.57
N GLU A 60 -2.94 -0.49 -15.88
CA GLU A 60 -2.53 -1.57 -16.79
C GLU A 60 -1.11 -2.10 -16.52
N PRO A 61 -0.08 -1.27 -16.34
CA PRO A 61 1.24 -1.76 -15.91
C PRO A 61 1.21 -2.56 -14.61
N ILE A 62 0.34 -2.18 -13.67
CA ILE A 62 0.18 -2.90 -12.39
C ILE A 62 -0.44 -4.29 -12.64
N ARG A 63 -1.43 -4.38 -13.53
CA ARG A 63 -2.04 -5.65 -13.93
C ARG A 63 -1.06 -6.57 -14.65
N GLU A 64 -0.26 -6.03 -15.57
CA GLU A 64 0.79 -6.80 -16.25
C GLU A 64 1.80 -7.37 -15.26
N LEU A 65 2.24 -6.56 -14.30
CA LEU A 65 3.12 -7.01 -13.23
C LEU A 65 2.46 -8.12 -12.40
N ALA A 66 1.21 -7.97 -11.99
CA ALA A 66 0.48 -8.98 -11.23
C ALA A 66 0.40 -10.31 -12.01
N ARG A 67 0.09 -10.27 -13.31
CA ARG A 67 0.06 -11.46 -14.18
C ARG A 67 1.43 -12.14 -14.25
N SER A 68 2.50 -11.38 -14.37
CA SER A 68 3.86 -11.94 -14.42
C SER A 68 4.27 -12.67 -13.14
N LEU A 69 3.70 -12.28 -12.01
CA LEU A 69 3.98 -12.84 -10.68
C LEU A 69 2.95 -13.89 -10.24
N ALA A 70 2.00 -14.29 -11.10
CA ALA A 70 0.94 -15.23 -10.74
C ALA A 70 1.44 -16.60 -10.27
N SER A 71 2.65 -17.01 -10.66
CA SER A 71 3.30 -18.25 -10.24
C SER A 71 4.11 -18.13 -8.94
N ALA A 72 4.28 -16.93 -8.39
CA ALA A 72 5.00 -16.73 -7.15
C ALA A 72 4.32 -17.49 -6.00
N ARG A 73 5.13 -18.08 -5.10
CA ARG A 73 4.62 -18.83 -3.94
C ARG A 73 4.20 -17.92 -2.79
N SER A 74 4.89 -16.82 -2.64
CA SER A 74 4.67 -15.83 -1.59
C SER A 74 5.07 -14.45 -2.07
N VAL A 75 4.56 -13.41 -1.41
CA VAL A 75 4.95 -12.01 -1.62
C VAL A 75 5.15 -11.37 -0.25
N LEU A 76 6.26 -10.68 -0.08
CA LEU A 76 6.50 -9.90 1.12
C LEU A 76 6.22 -8.42 0.87
N PHE A 77 5.75 -7.75 1.91
CA PHE A 77 5.43 -6.33 1.87
C PHE A 77 6.21 -5.60 2.96
N LEU A 78 6.86 -4.52 2.59
CA LEU A 78 7.63 -3.70 3.52
C LEU A 78 7.10 -2.26 3.55
N GLY A 79 7.04 -1.69 4.74
CA GLY A 79 6.68 -0.29 4.89
C GLY A 79 7.31 0.33 6.14
N ARG A 80 7.40 1.65 6.12
CA ARG A 80 7.77 2.47 7.28
C ARG A 80 6.71 3.51 7.55
N HIS A 81 6.54 3.90 8.83
CA HIS A 81 5.57 4.93 9.23
C HIS A 81 4.18 4.60 8.68
N VAL A 82 3.54 5.53 7.95
CA VAL A 82 2.22 5.31 7.32
C VAL A 82 2.22 4.20 6.25
N GLY A 83 3.37 3.88 5.67
CA GLY A 83 3.52 2.80 4.69
C GLY A 83 3.45 1.40 5.32
N TYR A 84 3.70 1.26 6.63
CA TYR A 84 3.63 -0.06 7.27
C TYR A 84 2.19 -0.61 7.33
N PRO A 85 1.18 0.10 7.84
CA PRO A 85 -0.20 -0.39 7.75
C PRO A 85 -0.69 -0.60 6.30
N VAL A 86 -0.21 0.18 5.33
CA VAL A 86 -0.50 -0.07 3.90
C VAL A 86 0.11 -1.39 3.43
N ALA A 87 1.34 -1.70 3.84
CA ALA A 87 1.98 -2.99 3.56
C ALA A 87 1.18 -4.17 4.16
N LEU A 88 0.66 -4.02 5.38
CA LEU A 88 -0.21 -5.03 6.01
C LEU A 88 -1.51 -5.22 5.22
N GLU A 89 -2.14 -4.14 4.76
CA GLU A 89 -3.36 -4.18 3.96
C GLU A 89 -3.13 -4.85 2.61
N GLY A 90 -2.02 -4.55 1.93
CA GLY A 90 -1.64 -5.21 0.67
C GLY A 90 -1.46 -6.71 0.84
N ALA A 91 -0.76 -7.13 1.89
CA ALA A 91 -0.60 -8.54 2.24
C ALA A 91 -1.95 -9.21 2.56
N LEU A 92 -2.85 -8.50 3.24
CA LEU A 92 -4.20 -8.99 3.53
C LEU A 92 -4.99 -9.22 2.24
N LYS A 93 -4.99 -8.25 1.32
CA LYS A 93 -5.71 -8.37 0.03
C LYS A 93 -5.23 -9.57 -0.79
N LEU A 94 -3.93 -9.86 -0.83
CA LEU A 94 -3.43 -11.06 -1.51
C LEU A 94 -3.89 -12.36 -0.85
N LYS A 95 -3.92 -12.41 0.48
CA LYS A 95 -4.44 -13.57 1.21
C LYS A 95 -5.92 -13.80 0.95
N GLU A 96 -6.71 -12.72 1.01
CA GLU A 96 -8.16 -12.78 0.85
C GLU A 96 -8.59 -13.18 -0.56
N LEU A 97 -7.97 -12.60 -1.59
CA LEU A 97 -8.41 -12.72 -2.97
C LEU A 97 -7.64 -13.77 -3.76
N ALA A 98 -6.31 -13.77 -3.68
CA ALA A 98 -5.45 -14.65 -4.48
C ALA A 98 -5.07 -15.94 -3.76
N TYR A 99 -5.47 -16.12 -2.48
CA TYR A 99 -5.13 -17.25 -1.63
C TYR A 99 -3.64 -17.54 -1.58
N MET A 100 -2.86 -16.48 -1.63
CA MET A 100 -1.41 -16.51 -1.63
C MET A 100 -0.88 -16.19 -0.24
N HIS A 101 0.17 -16.90 0.19
CA HIS A 101 0.88 -16.50 1.40
C HIS A 101 1.54 -15.15 1.19
N ALA A 102 1.11 -14.17 1.96
CA ALA A 102 1.62 -12.81 1.89
C ALA A 102 1.76 -12.22 3.30
N GLU A 103 2.86 -11.55 3.55
CA GLU A 103 3.16 -11.04 4.88
C GLU A 103 3.73 -9.63 4.81
N GLY A 104 3.24 -8.76 5.70
CA GLY A 104 3.70 -7.38 5.80
C GLY A 104 4.58 -7.17 7.02
N PHE A 105 5.70 -6.47 6.84
CA PHE A 105 6.66 -6.18 7.90
C PHE A 105 6.94 -4.69 8.01
N ALA A 106 7.16 -4.25 9.24
CA ALA A 106 7.83 -2.98 9.46
C ALA A 106 9.27 -3.11 8.94
N ALA A 107 9.64 -2.33 7.93
CA ALA A 107 10.96 -2.46 7.29
C ALA A 107 12.13 -2.22 8.26
N GLY A 108 11.90 -1.49 9.36
CA GLY A 108 12.87 -1.33 10.43
C GLY A 108 13.18 -2.62 11.19
N GLU A 109 12.21 -3.53 11.25
CA GLU A 109 12.31 -4.80 11.97
C GLU A 109 12.81 -5.96 11.10
N LEU A 110 13.01 -5.71 9.80
CA LEU A 110 13.42 -6.74 8.84
C LEU A 110 14.64 -7.54 9.30
N LYS A 111 15.64 -6.87 9.88
CA LYS A 111 16.90 -7.50 10.35
C LYS A 111 16.73 -8.39 11.57
N HIS A 112 15.63 -8.29 12.28
CA HIS A 112 15.37 -9.04 13.52
C HIS A 112 14.73 -10.42 13.29
N GLY A 113 14.81 -10.93 12.05
CA GLY A 113 14.33 -12.27 11.69
C GLY A 113 13.76 -12.36 10.28
N PRO A 114 12.77 -11.52 9.88
CA PRO A 114 12.09 -11.66 8.59
C PRO A 114 13.01 -11.64 7.36
N ILE A 115 14.18 -11.02 7.45
CA ILE A 115 15.18 -11.01 6.37
C ILE A 115 15.64 -12.43 5.97
N ALA A 116 15.48 -13.40 6.85
CA ALA A 116 15.80 -14.82 6.56
C ALA A 116 14.84 -15.44 5.53
N LEU A 117 13.68 -14.81 5.28
CA LEU A 117 12.73 -15.25 4.26
C LEU A 117 13.10 -14.79 2.85
N ILE A 118 14.08 -13.89 2.73
CA ILE A 118 14.50 -13.38 1.43
C ILE A 118 15.35 -14.44 0.71
N GLU A 119 14.86 -14.86 -0.43
CA GLU A 119 15.53 -15.78 -1.35
C GLU A 119 15.54 -15.21 -2.77
N GLU A 120 16.30 -15.82 -3.66
CA GLU A 120 16.42 -15.38 -5.05
C GLU A 120 15.06 -15.35 -5.75
N GLY A 121 14.71 -14.20 -6.32
CA GLY A 121 13.48 -13.98 -7.09
C GLY A 121 12.21 -13.83 -6.25
N ILE A 122 12.25 -13.83 -4.91
CA ILE A 122 11.06 -13.56 -4.10
C ILE A 122 10.56 -12.13 -4.34
N PRO A 123 9.28 -11.93 -4.67
CA PRO A 123 8.72 -10.59 -4.83
C PRO A 123 8.62 -9.87 -3.47
N VAL A 124 9.17 -8.67 -3.39
CA VAL A 124 9.09 -7.79 -2.23
C VAL A 124 8.51 -6.45 -2.66
N ILE A 125 7.28 -6.17 -2.24
CA ILE A 125 6.62 -4.89 -2.50
C ILE A 125 6.95 -3.92 -1.36
N VAL A 126 7.49 -2.76 -1.70
CA VAL A 126 7.96 -1.78 -0.73
C VAL A 126 7.17 -0.48 -0.87
N ILE A 127 6.52 -0.05 0.22
CA ILE A 127 5.84 1.24 0.28
C ILE A 127 6.87 2.29 0.69
N VAL A 128 7.25 3.14 -0.27
CA VAL A 128 8.30 4.15 -0.09
C VAL A 128 7.69 5.44 0.48
N PRO A 129 8.14 5.92 1.66
CA PRO A 129 7.72 7.22 2.18
C PRO A 129 8.12 8.36 1.24
N SER A 130 7.32 9.43 1.19
CA SER A 130 7.64 10.61 0.40
C SER A 130 9.03 11.17 0.75
N PRO A 131 9.89 11.47 -0.24
CA PRO A 131 11.18 12.13 0.00
C PRO A 131 11.00 13.56 0.52
N LYS A 132 9.84 14.20 0.26
CA LYS A 132 9.50 15.54 0.74
C LYS A 132 9.00 15.56 2.19
N GLY A 133 8.75 14.38 2.77
CA GLY A 133 8.34 14.23 4.15
C GLY A 133 9.53 14.24 5.11
N ARG A 134 9.63 13.20 5.95
CA ARG A 134 10.79 12.97 6.83
C ARG A 134 11.89 12.28 6.04
N ALA A 135 12.89 13.03 5.55
CA ALA A 135 14.01 12.51 4.76
C ALA A 135 14.65 11.26 5.39
N VAL A 136 14.83 11.24 6.72
CA VAL A 136 15.37 10.08 7.44
C VAL A 136 14.56 8.80 7.22
N LEU A 137 13.22 8.88 7.07
CA LEU A 137 12.38 7.70 6.82
C LEU A 137 12.57 7.19 5.39
N HIS A 138 12.70 8.12 4.45
CA HIS A 138 12.98 7.81 3.06
C HIS A 138 14.37 7.17 2.90
N ASP A 139 15.43 7.76 3.43
CA ASP A 139 16.78 7.18 3.38
C ASP A 139 16.84 5.78 3.98
N LYS A 140 16.10 5.56 5.07
CA LYS A 140 16.05 4.25 5.72
C LYS A 140 15.29 3.21 4.91
N ILE A 141 14.24 3.57 4.17
CA ILE A 141 13.55 2.61 3.30
C ILE A 141 14.42 2.27 2.09
N VAL A 142 15.14 3.24 1.52
CA VAL A 142 16.11 3.00 0.44
C VAL A 142 17.16 2.00 0.90
N SER A 143 17.70 2.16 2.12
CA SER A 143 18.63 1.18 2.71
C SER A 143 18.00 -0.21 2.85
N ASN A 144 16.73 -0.31 3.26
CA ASN A 144 16.06 -1.61 3.34
C ASN A 144 15.84 -2.24 1.96
N ILE A 145 15.54 -1.46 0.93
CA ILE A 145 15.45 -1.93 -0.46
C ILE A 145 16.80 -2.53 -0.89
N GLN A 146 17.89 -1.84 -0.64
CA GLN A 146 19.25 -2.34 -0.95
C GLN A 146 19.56 -3.66 -0.22
N GLU A 147 19.13 -3.79 1.03
CA GLU A 147 19.34 -4.99 1.85
C GLU A 147 18.62 -6.23 1.29
N VAL A 148 17.35 -6.09 0.87
CA VAL A 148 16.59 -7.20 0.29
C VAL A 148 17.07 -7.52 -1.13
N ARG A 149 17.38 -6.50 -1.93
CA ARG A 149 17.93 -6.68 -3.27
C ARG A 149 19.29 -7.42 -3.25
N ALA A 150 20.16 -7.08 -2.32
CA ALA A 150 21.46 -7.76 -2.16
C ALA A 150 21.35 -9.25 -1.82
N ARG A 151 20.13 -9.72 -1.47
CA ARG A 151 19.82 -11.13 -1.18
C ARG A 151 18.99 -11.78 -2.28
N GLY A 152 18.86 -11.13 -3.43
CA GLY A 152 18.20 -11.68 -4.60
C GLY A 152 16.69 -11.41 -4.68
N ALA A 153 16.12 -10.58 -3.81
CA ALA A 153 14.70 -10.21 -3.91
C ALA A 153 14.41 -9.49 -5.23
N GLN A 154 13.27 -9.79 -5.84
CA GLN A 154 12.68 -8.97 -6.89
C GLN A 154 11.92 -7.80 -6.24
N VAL A 155 12.47 -6.61 -6.34
CA VAL A 155 11.96 -5.42 -5.66
C VAL A 155 10.95 -4.67 -6.51
N ILE A 156 9.77 -4.48 -5.95
CA ILE A 156 8.67 -3.67 -6.51
C ILE A 156 8.44 -2.48 -5.58
N ALA A 157 8.80 -1.29 -6.01
CA ALA A 157 8.65 -0.08 -5.20
C ALA A 157 7.36 0.67 -5.57
N ILE A 158 6.53 1.00 -4.58
CA ILE A 158 5.45 1.99 -4.72
C ILE A 158 5.99 3.30 -4.20
N ALA A 159 6.20 4.27 -5.09
CA ALA A 159 6.93 5.49 -4.78
C ALA A 159 6.32 6.72 -5.46
N GLU A 160 6.52 7.87 -4.83
CA GLU A 160 6.09 9.16 -5.34
C GLU A 160 6.69 9.44 -6.73
N GLU A 161 5.90 10.05 -7.59
CA GLU A 161 6.37 10.49 -8.89
C GLU A 161 7.56 11.46 -8.74
N GLY A 162 8.61 11.24 -9.56
CA GLY A 162 9.84 12.02 -9.50
C GLY A 162 10.83 11.57 -8.43
N ASP A 163 10.55 10.54 -7.64
CA ASP A 163 11.54 9.94 -6.74
C ASP A 163 12.51 9.05 -7.53
N GLU A 164 13.65 9.62 -7.92
CA GLU A 164 14.69 8.94 -8.69
C GLU A 164 15.67 8.13 -7.83
N SER A 165 15.64 8.31 -6.51
CA SER A 165 16.60 7.69 -5.60
C SER A 165 16.46 6.17 -5.51
N ILE A 166 15.26 5.64 -5.80
CA ILE A 166 14.95 4.21 -5.76
C ILE A 166 15.23 3.49 -7.08
N VAL A 167 15.32 4.23 -8.20
CA VAL A 167 15.46 3.68 -9.55
C VAL A 167 16.61 2.67 -9.68
N PRO A 168 17.80 2.90 -9.09
CA PRO A 168 18.91 1.94 -9.20
C PRO A 168 18.67 0.62 -8.44
N PHE A 169 17.65 0.57 -7.56
CA PHE A 169 17.48 -0.51 -6.59
C PHE A 169 16.15 -1.27 -6.72
N ALA A 170 15.21 -0.78 -7.54
CA ALA A 170 13.95 -1.44 -7.79
C ALA A 170 13.94 -2.08 -9.19
N ASP A 171 13.36 -3.27 -9.28
CA ASP A 171 13.16 -3.96 -10.56
C ASP A 171 11.90 -3.45 -11.26
N HIS A 172 10.90 -3.07 -10.45
CA HIS A 172 9.68 -2.42 -10.92
C HIS A 172 9.33 -1.24 -10.01
N ILE A 173 8.81 -0.18 -10.60
CA ILE A 173 8.37 1.01 -9.87
C ILE A 173 6.95 1.35 -10.28
N ILE A 174 6.07 1.37 -9.28
CA ILE A 174 4.70 1.86 -9.42
C ILE A 174 4.68 3.28 -8.91
N ARG A 175 4.41 4.23 -9.78
CA ARG A 175 4.38 5.65 -9.44
C ARG A 175 3.02 6.03 -8.88
N ILE A 176 3.06 6.79 -7.78
CA ILE A 176 1.88 7.39 -7.16
C ILE A 176 2.05 8.91 -7.08
N PRO A 177 0.95 9.68 -7.06
CA PRO A 177 1.03 11.13 -6.90
C PRO A 177 1.71 11.54 -5.60
N ALA A 178 2.36 12.70 -5.63
CA ALA A 178 2.89 13.35 -4.45
C ALA A 178 1.76 13.93 -3.61
N VAL A 179 1.59 13.42 -2.38
CA VAL A 179 0.56 13.86 -1.45
C VAL A 179 1.15 14.02 -0.05
N PRO A 180 0.50 14.77 0.87
CA PRO A 180 0.94 14.85 2.25
C PRO A 180 1.11 13.47 2.89
N THR A 181 2.11 13.33 3.75
CA THR A 181 2.49 12.02 4.33
C THR A 181 1.32 11.28 4.97
N LEU A 182 0.42 11.97 5.68
CA LEU A 182 -0.73 11.32 6.33
C LEU A 182 -1.83 10.93 5.34
N MET A 183 -1.80 11.45 4.12
CA MET A 183 -2.73 11.09 3.03
C MET A 183 -2.15 10.03 2.10
N GLN A 184 -0.85 9.77 2.17
CA GLN A 184 -0.18 8.77 1.34
C GLN A 184 -0.86 7.39 1.38
N PRO A 185 -1.39 6.89 2.52
CA PRO A 185 -2.13 5.63 2.53
C PRO A 185 -3.30 5.57 1.56
N LEU A 186 -3.98 6.70 1.30
CA LEU A 186 -5.14 6.76 0.39
C LEU A 186 -4.77 6.49 -1.07
N VAL A 187 -3.59 6.90 -1.50
CA VAL A 187 -3.11 6.66 -2.88
C VAL A 187 -2.23 5.41 -2.97
N ALA A 188 -1.46 5.08 -1.93
CA ALA A 188 -0.53 3.96 -1.96
C ALA A 188 -1.20 2.58 -1.85
N VAL A 189 -2.41 2.50 -1.29
CA VAL A 189 -3.16 1.23 -1.21
C VAL A 189 -3.82 0.86 -2.53
N VAL A 190 -4.15 1.82 -3.39
CA VAL A 190 -4.86 1.59 -4.65
C VAL A 190 -4.09 0.64 -5.58
N PRO A 191 -2.78 0.82 -5.84
CA PRO A 191 -2.00 -0.14 -6.62
C PRO A 191 -2.05 -1.56 -6.05
N LEU A 192 -2.07 -1.70 -4.72
CA LEU A 192 -2.12 -3.00 -4.05
C LEU A 192 -3.46 -3.69 -4.22
N GLN A 193 -4.56 -2.93 -4.22
CA GLN A 193 -5.90 -3.43 -4.51
C GLN A 193 -6.02 -3.91 -5.96
N ILE A 194 -5.50 -3.13 -6.93
CA ILE A 194 -5.45 -3.52 -8.34
C ILE A 194 -4.60 -4.79 -8.51
N PHE A 195 -3.41 -4.82 -7.90
CA PHE A 195 -2.50 -5.95 -7.96
C PHE A 195 -3.13 -7.23 -7.42
N ALA A 196 -3.77 -7.17 -6.26
CA ALA A 196 -4.41 -8.34 -5.64
C ALA A 196 -5.61 -8.83 -6.46
N CYS A 197 -6.42 -7.91 -7.00
CA CYS A 197 -7.55 -8.23 -7.86
C CYS A 197 -7.09 -8.94 -9.13
N GLU A 198 -6.10 -8.40 -9.83
CA GLU A 198 -5.57 -9.01 -11.06
C GLU A 198 -4.88 -10.35 -10.80
N MET A 199 -4.13 -10.46 -9.71
CA MET A 199 -3.51 -11.72 -9.28
C MET A 199 -4.57 -12.81 -9.07
N ALA A 200 -5.67 -12.48 -8.40
CA ALA A 200 -6.78 -13.41 -8.17
C ALA A 200 -7.49 -13.79 -9.47
N THR A 201 -7.77 -12.82 -10.33
CA THR A 201 -8.37 -13.03 -11.65
C THR A 201 -7.50 -13.93 -12.51
N GLY A 202 -6.19 -13.69 -12.56
CA GLY A 202 -5.23 -14.51 -13.29
C GLY A 202 -5.14 -15.95 -12.79
N LYS A 203 -5.49 -16.20 -11.53
CA LYS A 203 -5.60 -17.54 -10.91
C LYS A 203 -6.99 -18.16 -11.08
N GLY A 204 -7.96 -17.47 -11.69
CA GLY A 204 -9.33 -17.94 -11.89
C GLY A 204 -10.20 -17.92 -10.62
N HIS A 205 -9.87 -17.05 -9.65
CA HIS A 205 -10.65 -16.89 -8.43
C HIS A 205 -11.73 -15.83 -8.58
N ASP A 206 -12.83 -16.00 -7.87
CA ASP A 206 -13.89 -15.00 -7.73
C ASP A 206 -13.40 -13.89 -6.78
N VAL A 207 -13.23 -12.70 -7.30
CA VAL A 207 -12.73 -11.53 -6.54
C VAL A 207 -13.80 -10.88 -5.67
N ASP A 208 -15.08 -11.10 -5.96
CA ASP A 208 -16.19 -10.53 -5.21
C ASP A 208 -16.62 -11.42 -4.05
N GLN A 209 -16.54 -12.74 -4.23
CA GLN A 209 -16.95 -13.74 -3.24
C GLN A 209 -15.83 -14.75 -2.97
N PRO A 210 -14.74 -14.34 -2.33
CA PRO A 210 -13.64 -15.24 -2.01
C PRO A 210 -14.08 -16.33 -1.03
N ARG A 211 -13.50 -17.52 -1.21
CA ARG A 211 -13.82 -18.68 -0.35
C ARG A 211 -13.52 -18.41 1.12
N ASN A 212 -14.28 -19.02 2.01
CA ASN A 212 -14.11 -18.97 3.48
C ASN A 212 -14.26 -17.56 4.10
N LEU A 213 -14.71 -16.59 3.34
CA LEU A 213 -14.95 -15.23 3.81
C LEU A 213 -16.41 -14.83 3.58
N ALA A 214 -16.93 -13.98 4.44
CA ALA A 214 -18.22 -13.35 4.31
C ALA A 214 -18.14 -11.90 4.79
N LYS A 215 -19.01 -11.03 4.26
CA LYS A 215 -19.05 -9.62 4.66
C LYS A 215 -19.41 -9.44 6.14
N SER A 216 -20.21 -10.33 6.68
CA SER A 216 -20.47 -10.46 8.11
C SER A 216 -20.47 -11.93 8.48
N VAL A 217 -19.72 -12.28 9.52
CA VAL A 217 -19.74 -13.65 10.06
C VAL A 217 -20.85 -13.73 11.09
N THR A 218 -21.90 -14.51 10.78
CA THR A 218 -23.07 -14.71 11.65
C THR A 218 -23.16 -16.13 12.18
N VAL A 219 -22.12 -16.94 12.00
CA VAL A 219 -22.08 -18.34 12.49
C VAL A 219 -21.37 -18.34 13.84
N GLU A 220 -22.12 -18.73 14.86
CA GLU A 220 -21.60 -19.07 16.18
C GLU A 220 -21.08 -20.51 16.22
#